data_5ee0434c3cf0a78e3b49685bb0f0fc1f
#
_entry.id   5ee0434c3cf0a78e3b49685bb0f0fc1f
#
_cell.length_a   1.000
_cell.length_b   1.000
_cell.length_c   1.000
_cell.angle_alpha   90.00
_cell.angle_beta   90.00
_cell.angle_gamma   90.00
#
_symmetry.space_group_name_H-M   'P 1'
#
loop_
_entity.id
_entity.type
_entity.pdbx_description
1 polymer ?
#
loop_
_entity_poly.entity_id
_entity_poly.type
_entity_poly.pdbx_seq_one_letter_code
_entity_poly.pdbx_strand_id
1 'polypeptide(L)'
;DVSCADRVLAAIYRHGRVTVADLAVELELSEEDVLEACALLLGWGSIAPWYEEGEKPSPSYYPTKYQTLPRDAAGYTTFDGRRFDREHATTEGDVWELPCGEAEFLAQERSHTYLGQGFLKRAFMLLAGILVNILTGFLLLMSIYSIAGVTVPMDTNVIGQVDEGSIAAKAGIEGGDAILSVDGVSCSTWMDVYDAIGKA
;
A
#
# COMPACT_ATOMS: atom_id res chain seq x y z
N ASP A 1 -0.47 21.88 13.28
CA ASP A 1 0.78 22.59 12.97
C ASP A 1 1.38 23.09 14.29
N VAL A 2 2.43 22.44 14.75
CA VAL A 2 3.19 22.84 15.95
C VAL A 2 4.02 24.06 15.58
N SER A 3 3.70 25.20 16.16
CA SER A 3 4.24 26.52 15.76
C SER A 3 5.76 26.71 16.00
N CYS A 4 6.41 25.73 16.68
CA CYS A 4 7.83 25.79 17.04
C CYS A 4 8.68 24.67 16.42
N ALA A 5 8.09 23.83 15.56
CA ALA A 5 8.78 22.65 15.01
C ALA A 5 10.00 23.01 14.14
N ASP A 6 9.99 24.16 13.47
CA ASP A 6 11.12 24.67 12.69
C ASP A 6 12.32 25.02 13.58
N ARG A 7 12.08 25.70 14.69
CA ARG A 7 13.11 26.06 15.66
C ARG A 7 13.67 24.83 16.38
N VAL A 8 12.81 23.91 16.78
CA VAL A 8 13.20 22.66 17.43
C VAL A 8 14.03 21.80 16.48
N LEU A 9 13.61 21.63 15.23
CA LEU A 9 14.36 20.89 14.21
C LEU A 9 15.74 21.49 13.98
N ALA A 10 15.82 22.82 13.81
CA ALA A 10 17.08 23.53 13.60
C ALA A 10 18.03 23.39 14.80
N ALA A 11 17.53 23.48 16.03
CA ALA A 11 18.33 23.31 17.24
C ALA A 11 18.89 21.88 17.35
N ILE A 12 18.08 20.84 17.06
CA ILE A 12 18.55 19.46 17.05
C ILE A 12 19.69 19.27 16.05
N TYR A 13 19.58 19.82 14.83
CA TYR A 13 20.61 19.70 13.81
C TYR A 13 21.87 20.51 14.13
N ARG A 14 21.73 21.60 14.88
CA ARG A 14 22.86 22.43 15.36
C ARG A 14 23.66 21.72 16.46
N HIS A 15 23.01 20.94 17.30
CA HIS A 15 23.69 20.28 18.44
C HIS A 15 24.02 18.80 18.18
N GLY A 16 23.37 18.18 17.22
CA GLY A 16 23.54 16.76 16.91
C GLY A 16 22.79 15.84 17.86
N ARG A 17 23.05 15.96 19.17
CA ARG A 17 22.36 15.27 20.26
C ARG A 17 21.90 16.26 21.32
N VAL A 18 20.65 16.11 21.77
CA VAL A 18 20.07 17.08 22.70
C VAL A 18 18.93 16.43 23.50
N THR A 19 18.68 16.96 24.69
CA THR A 19 17.52 16.57 25.50
C THR A 19 16.37 17.55 25.32
N VAL A 20 15.16 17.10 25.61
CA VAL A 20 13.97 17.97 25.59
C VAL A 20 14.11 19.14 26.57
N ALA A 21 14.68 18.88 27.76
CA ALA A 21 14.90 19.92 28.76
C ALA A 21 15.86 21.01 28.28
N ASP A 22 16.97 20.62 27.61
CA ASP A 22 17.93 21.58 27.06
C ASP A 22 17.29 22.42 25.96
N LEU A 23 16.52 21.80 25.06
CA LEU A 23 15.79 22.52 24.01
C LEU A 23 14.75 23.50 24.58
N ALA A 24 14.02 23.08 25.61
CA ALA A 24 13.04 23.95 26.26
C ALA A 24 13.67 25.23 26.84
N VAL A 25 14.83 25.08 27.47
CA VAL A 25 15.59 26.21 28.01
C VAL A 25 16.17 27.09 26.89
N GLU A 26 16.81 26.49 25.89
CA GLU A 26 17.45 27.24 24.79
C GLU A 26 16.45 28.06 23.97
N LEU A 27 15.30 27.40 23.65
CA LEU A 27 14.28 28.01 22.78
C LEU A 27 13.25 28.86 23.53
N GLU A 28 13.33 28.91 24.86
CA GLU A 28 12.35 29.59 25.73
C GLU A 28 10.91 29.03 25.49
N LEU A 29 10.79 27.72 25.41
CA LEU A 29 9.54 26.97 25.18
C LEU A 29 9.19 26.09 26.40
N SER A 30 7.95 25.66 26.50
CA SER A 30 7.59 24.62 27.46
C SER A 30 8.11 23.26 27.01
N GLU A 31 8.43 22.36 27.97
CA GLU A 31 8.81 20.99 27.63
C GLU A 31 7.71 20.25 26.84
N GLU A 32 6.45 20.59 27.10
CA GLU A 32 5.29 20.01 26.41
C GLU A 32 5.28 20.40 24.92
N ASP A 33 5.51 21.69 24.60
CA ASP A 33 5.58 22.14 23.21
C ASP A 33 6.77 21.52 22.46
N VAL A 34 7.91 21.39 23.14
CA VAL A 34 9.10 20.73 22.57
C VAL A 34 8.84 19.24 22.32
N LEU A 35 8.20 18.55 23.26
CA LEU A 35 7.83 17.12 23.10
C LEU A 35 6.86 16.92 21.93
N GLU A 36 5.86 17.79 21.80
CA GLU A 36 4.92 17.72 20.68
C GLU A 36 5.63 17.94 19.34
N ALA A 37 6.53 18.92 19.28
CA ALA A 37 7.35 19.15 18.09
C ALA A 37 8.25 17.96 17.76
N CYS A 38 8.94 17.41 18.78
CA CYS A 38 9.78 16.22 18.61
C CYS A 38 8.96 14.99 18.17
N ALA A 39 7.77 14.77 18.73
CA ALA A 39 6.89 13.69 18.32
C ALA A 39 6.47 13.81 16.83
N LEU A 40 6.15 15.03 16.39
CA LEU A 40 5.85 15.33 14.99
C LEU A 40 7.04 15.02 14.09
N LEU A 41 8.22 15.54 14.43
CA LEU A 41 9.45 15.38 13.64
C LEU A 41 9.94 13.92 13.62
N LEU A 42 9.78 13.20 14.72
CA LEU A 42 10.04 11.76 14.79
C LEU A 42 9.10 10.98 13.86
N GLY A 43 7.80 11.34 13.85
CA GLY A 43 6.81 10.76 12.95
C GLY A 43 7.10 11.02 11.47
N TRP A 44 7.79 12.12 11.16
CA TRP A 44 8.24 12.40 9.79
C TRP A 44 9.52 11.65 9.40
N GLY A 45 10.25 11.10 10.38
CA GLY A 45 11.57 10.53 10.17
C GLY A 45 12.64 11.57 9.94
N SER A 46 12.48 12.78 10.49
CA SER A 46 13.45 13.88 10.40
C SER A 46 14.47 13.86 11.53
N ILE A 47 14.16 13.20 12.63
CA ILE A 47 15.02 13.01 13.81
C ILE A 47 14.89 11.57 14.31
N ALA A 48 15.81 11.14 15.17
CA ALA A 48 15.76 9.83 15.84
C ALA A 48 15.90 10.00 17.38
N PRO A 49 15.34 9.08 18.17
CA PRO A 49 15.66 9.03 19.59
C PRO A 49 17.09 8.49 19.77
N TRP A 50 17.76 8.89 20.85
CA TRP A 50 19.00 8.24 21.23
C TRP A 50 18.95 7.82 22.70
N TYR A 51 19.72 6.80 23.02
CA TYR A 51 19.78 6.21 24.35
C TYR A 51 21.24 6.02 24.75
N GLU A 52 21.55 6.19 26.02
CA GLU A 52 22.87 5.88 26.54
C GLU A 52 23.11 4.37 26.58
N GLU A 53 24.37 3.98 26.63
CA GLU A 53 24.76 2.58 26.66
C GLU A 53 24.14 1.89 27.89
N GLY A 54 23.29 0.88 27.65
CA GLY A 54 22.53 0.18 28.70
C GLY A 54 21.14 0.75 29.02
N GLU A 55 20.78 1.91 28.50
CA GLU A 55 19.44 2.49 28.63
C GLU A 55 18.47 1.74 27.68
N LYS A 56 17.32 1.32 28.21
CA LYS A 56 16.29 0.65 27.41
C LYS A 56 15.15 1.60 27.06
N PRO A 57 14.66 1.61 25.82
CA PRO A 57 13.47 2.38 25.47
C PRO A 57 12.29 1.97 26.35
N SER A 58 11.60 2.95 26.92
CA SER A 58 10.35 2.69 27.63
C SER A 58 9.19 2.65 26.65
N PRO A 59 8.41 1.57 26.58
CA PRO A 59 7.27 1.47 25.68
C PRO A 59 6.12 2.42 26.03
N SER A 60 6.15 3.03 27.24
CA SER A 60 5.06 3.85 27.77
C SER A 60 5.29 5.35 27.72
N TYR A 61 6.48 5.79 27.34
CA TYR A 61 6.83 7.21 27.32
C TYR A 61 7.50 7.62 26.01
N TYR A 62 7.22 8.84 25.55
CA TYR A 62 7.97 9.47 24.47
C TYR A 62 9.43 9.62 24.88
N PRO A 63 10.37 9.46 23.94
CA PRO A 63 11.78 9.71 24.18
C PRO A 63 11.99 11.15 24.66
N THR A 64 12.91 11.35 25.58
CA THR A 64 13.30 12.68 26.06
C THR A 64 14.65 13.15 25.52
N LYS A 65 15.30 12.30 24.69
CA LYS A 65 16.60 12.55 24.07
C LYS A 65 16.48 12.28 22.57
N TYR A 66 16.92 13.22 21.77
CA TYR A 66 16.82 13.17 20.31
C TYR A 66 18.16 13.47 19.66
N GLN A 67 18.36 12.92 18.47
CA GLN A 67 19.57 13.10 17.67
C GLN A 67 19.24 13.28 16.20
N THR A 68 20.20 13.84 15.46
CA THR A 68 20.14 13.96 14.01
C THR A 68 20.23 12.61 13.33
N LEU A 69 19.61 12.53 12.15
CA LEU A 69 19.80 11.41 11.23
C LEU A 69 21.02 11.65 10.33
N PRO A 70 21.64 10.58 9.81
CA PRO A 70 22.67 10.70 8.79
C PRO A 70 22.14 11.46 7.56
N ARG A 71 22.91 12.45 7.10
CA ARG A 71 22.60 13.23 5.90
C ARG A 71 23.81 13.31 4.98
N ASP A 72 23.54 13.20 3.68
CA ASP A 72 24.55 13.47 2.67
C ASP A 72 24.64 14.96 2.33
N ALA A 73 25.54 15.31 1.42
CA ALA A 73 25.75 16.68 0.98
C ALA A 73 24.52 17.31 0.29
N ALA A 74 23.61 16.50 -0.24
CA ALA A 74 22.37 16.95 -0.85
C ALA A 74 21.19 17.03 0.15
N GLY A 75 21.41 16.63 1.41
CA GLY A 75 20.41 16.63 2.47
C GLY A 75 19.52 15.40 2.50
N TYR A 76 19.78 14.38 1.68
CA TYR A 76 19.04 13.12 1.73
C TYR A 76 19.41 12.31 2.97
N THR A 77 18.46 11.49 3.43
CA THR A 77 18.62 10.59 4.58
C THR A 77 18.50 9.12 4.14
N THR A 78 18.68 8.21 5.08
CA THR A 78 18.48 6.77 4.87
C THR A 78 17.08 6.42 4.33
N PHE A 79 16.08 7.27 4.54
CA PHE A 79 14.70 7.09 4.06
C PHE A 79 14.53 7.42 2.57
N ASP A 80 15.48 8.14 1.96
CA ASP A 80 15.46 8.50 0.53
C ASP A 80 15.95 7.37 -0.40
N GLY A 81 16.31 6.23 0.17
CA GLY A 81 16.67 5.02 -0.56
C GLY A 81 17.91 5.21 -1.42
N ARG A 82 17.75 5.07 -2.77
CA ARG A 82 18.89 5.12 -3.71
C ARG A 82 19.49 6.52 -3.91
N ARG A 83 18.82 7.57 -3.45
CA ARG A 83 19.32 8.94 -3.58
C ARG A 83 20.32 9.29 -2.47
N PHE A 84 20.28 8.57 -1.36
CA PHE A 84 21.14 8.77 -0.22
C PHE A 84 22.56 8.22 -0.47
N ASP A 85 23.55 9.08 -0.42
CA ASP A 85 24.97 8.72 -0.51
C ASP A 85 25.51 8.32 0.86
N ARG A 86 25.54 7.02 1.14
CA ARG A 86 26.01 6.47 2.41
C ARG A 86 27.51 6.66 2.66
N GLU A 87 28.31 6.81 1.61
CA GLU A 87 29.77 6.88 1.74
C GLU A 87 30.22 8.27 2.21
N HIS A 88 29.44 9.31 1.87
CA HIS A 88 29.76 10.69 2.20
C HIS A 88 28.74 11.34 3.15
N ALA A 89 27.90 10.54 3.78
CA ALA A 89 26.93 11.04 4.74
C ALA A 89 27.53 11.21 6.14
N THR A 90 26.94 12.11 6.92
CA THR A 90 27.19 12.22 8.37
C THR A 90 26.73 10.97 9.10
N THR A 91 27.12 10.81 10.35
CA THR A 91 26.61 9.74 11.21
C THR A 91 25.49 10.23 12.12
N GLU A 92 24.78 9.31 12.76
CA GLU A 92 23.74 9.66 13.73
C GLU A 92 24.33 10.48 14.89
N GLY A 93 23.68 11.60 15.19
CA GLY A 93 24.10 12.50 16.25
C GLY A 93 25.20 13.48 15.85
N ASP A 94 25.63 13.51 14.60
CA ASP A 94 26.54 14.54 14.11
C ASP A 94 25.79 15.86 13.88
N VAL A 95 26.52 16.95 14.07
CA VAL A 95 26.06 18.29 13.70
C VAL A 95 25.97 18.39 12.18
N TRP A 96 24.91 18.99 11.69
CA TRP A 96 24.74 19.24 10.26
C TRP A 96 24.17 20.64 10.03
N GLU A 97 24.82 21.43 9.20
CA GLU A 97 24.38 22.78 8.88
C GLU A 97 23.17 22.74 7.92
N LEU A 98 22.13 23.48 8.28
CA LEU A 98 20.94 23.57 7.43
C LEU A 98 21.30 24.28 6.12
N PRO A 99 20.86 23.74 4.96
CA PRO A 99 21.15 24.35 3.65
C PRO A 99 20.31 25.61 3.37
N CYS A 100 19.26 25.84 4.16
CA CYS A 100 18.30 26.94 4.00
C CYS A 100 17.76 27.40 5.35
N GLY A 101 16.83 28.35 5.35
CA GLY A 101 16.19 28.85 6.57
C GLY A 101 15.38 27.77 7.30
N GLU A 102 15.23 27.92 8.63
CA GLU A 102 14.57 26.93 9.51
C GLU A 102 13.18 26.54 9.01
N ALA A 103 12.34 27.53 8.68
CA ALA A 103 10.98 27.27 8.16
C ALA A 103 10.98 26.61 6.78
N GLU A 104 11.93 26.96 5.92
CA GLU A 104 12.08 26.36 4.59
C GLU A 104 12.54 24.90 4.71
N PHE A 105 13.48 24.62 5.61
CA PHE A 105 13.94 23.28 5.89
C PHE A 105 12.80 22.41 6.46
N LEU A 106 12.01 22.93 7.40
CA LEU A 106 10.81 22.22 7.90
C LEU A 106 9.82 21.92 6.78
N ALA A 107 9.60 22.87 5.86
CA ALA A 107 8.71 22.64 4.71
C ALA A 107 9.25 21.55 3.76
N GLN A 108 10.56 21.50 3.57
CA GLN A 108 11.21 20.44 2.80
C GLN A 108 11.03 19.07 3.46
N GLU A 109 11.28 18.95 4.77
CA GLU A 109 11.05 17.70 5.53
C GLU A 109 9.59 17.26 5.44
N ARG A 110 8.65 18.20 5.62
CA ARG A 110 7.22 17.91 5.46
C ARG A 110 6.88 17.39 4.07
N SER A 111 7.55 17.87 3.03
CA SER A 111 7.29 17.46 1.65
C SER A 111 7.60 15.98 1.39
N HIS A 112 8.45 15.36 2.21
CA HIS A 112 8.78 13.93 2.13
C HIS A 112 7.72 13.05 2.81
N THR A 113 6.84 13.64 3.61
CA THR A 113 5.76 12.91 4.29
C THR A 113 4.54 12.72 3.39
N TYR A 114 3.69 11.74 3.72
CA TYR A 114 2.41 11.54 3.04
C TYR A 114 1.54 12.81 3.02
N LEU A 115 1.46 13.53 4.15
CA LEU A 115 0.66 14.75 4.26
C LEU A 115 1.24 15.94 3.47
N GLY A 116 2.54 15.94 3.23
CA GLY A 116 3.22 16.94 2.40
C GLY A 116 3.05 16.73 0.91
N GLN A 117 2.62 15.53 0.49
CA GLN A 117 2.41 15.24 -0.94
C GLN A 117 1.11 15.87 -1.47
N GLY A 118 1.12 16.21 -2.75
CA GLY A 118 -0.07 16.71 -3.45
C GLY A 118 -1.22 15.69 -3.47
N PHE A 119 -2.45 16.19 -3.58
CA PHE A 119 -3.67 15.37 -3.54
C PHE A 119 -3.63 14.15 -4.48
N LEU A 120 -3.20 14.31 -5.73
CA LEU A 120 -3.15 13.21 -6.70
C LEU A 120 -2.17 12.11 -6.29
N LYS A 121 -1.00 12.48 -5.75
CA LYS A 121 -0.02 11.49 -5.26
C LYS A 121 -0.56 10.72 -4.07
N ARG A 122 -1.22 11.40 -3.12
CA ARG A 122 -1.86 10.76 -1.97
C ARG A 122 -2.99 9.81 -2.40
N ALA A 123 -3.85 10.26 -3.31
CA ALA A 123 -4.91 9.43 -3.87
C ALA A 123 -4.34 8.18 -4.56
N PHE A 124 -3.29 8.33 -5.37
CA PHE A 124 -2.62 7.22 -6.04
C PHE A 124 -2.01 6.22 -5.03
N MET A 125 -1.34 6.71 -3.97
CA MET A 125 -0.78 5.84 -2.93
C MET A 125 -1.87 5.00 -2.23
N LEU A 126 -3.03 5.61 -1.93
CA LEU A 126 -4.16 4.89 -1.31
C LEU A 126 -4.83 3.90 -2.27
N LEU A 127 -4.95 4.26 -3.54
CA LEU A 127 -5.63 3.44 -4.54
C LEU A 127 -4.74 2.35 -5.14
N ALA A 128 -3.42 2.46 -5.02
CA ALA A 128 -2.48 1.53 -5.66
C ALA A 128 -2.76 0.07 -5.29
N GLY A 129 -3.04 -0.24 -4.02
CA GLY A 129 -3.37 -1.59 -3.58
C GLY A 129 -4.66 -2.12 -4.24
N ILE A 130 -5.68 -1.28 -4.32
CA ILE A 130 -6.97 -1.64 -4.95
C ILE A 130 -6.79 -1.89 -6.44
N LEU A 131 -6.04 -1.01 -7.13
CA LEU A 131 -5.76 -1.14 -8.57
C LEU A 131 -4.99 -2.43 -8.88
N VAL A 132 -3.98 -2.77 -8.08
CA VAL A 132 -3.23 -4.01 -8.23
C VAL A 132 -4.13 -5.23 -8.05
N ASN A 133 -5.02 -5.22 -7.05
CA ASN A 133 -5.96 -6.32 -6.82
C ASN A 133 -6.95 -6.50 -7.98
N ILE A 134 -7.50 -5.40 -8.51
CA ILE A 134 -8.39 -5.44 -9.68
C ILE A 134 -7.65 -5.99 -10.91
N LEU A 135 -6.43 -5.49 -11.17
CA LEU A 135 -5.63 -5.95 -12.29
C LEU A 135 -5.30 -7.44 -12.17
N THR A 136 -4.89 -7.89 -10.99
CA THR A 136 -4.60 -9.30 -10.73
C THR A 136 -5.84 -10.17 -10.92
N GLY A 137 -6.99 -9.75 -10.40
CA GLY A 137 -8.26 -10.45 -10.59
C GLY A 137 -8.64 -10.57 -12.07
N PHE A 138 -8.48 -9.49 -12.81
CA PHE A 138 -8.73 -9.47 -14.25
C PHE A 138 -7.81 -10.42 -15.02
N LEU A 139 -6.51 -10.42 -14.72
CA LEU A 139 -5.54 -11.32 -15.35
C LEU A 139 -5.82 -12.80 -15.03
N LEU A 140 -6.22 -13.10 -13.79
CA LEU A 140 -6.61 -14.45 -13.40
C LEU A 140 -7.86 -14.91 -14.15
N LEU A 141 -8.90 -14.09 -14.25
CA LEU A 141 -10.10 -14.41 -15.02
C LEU A 141 -9.79 -14.62 -16.51
N MET A 142 -8.99 -13.73 -17.10
CA MET A 142 -8.54 -13.91 -18.49
C MET A 142 -7.80 -15.25 -18.69
N SER A 143 -6.92 -15.59 -17.75
CA SER A 143 -6.17 -16.85 -17.81
C SER A 143 -7.09 -18.06 -17.71
N ILE A 144 -8.05 -18.05 -16.79
CA ILE A 144 -9.04 -19.14 -16.64
C ILE A 144 -9.84 -19.29 -17.94
N TYR A 145 -10.42 -18.21 -18.46
CA TYR A 145 -11.23 -18.27 -19.66
C TYR A 145 -10.41 -18.64 -20.91
N SER A 146 -9.13 -18.29 -20.96
CA SER A 146 -8.26 -18.66 -22.08
C SER A 146 -7.87 -20.14 -22.07
N ILE A 147 -7.75 -20.75 -20.89
CA ILE A 147 -7.34 -22.15 -20.72
C ILE A 147 -8.55 -23.08 -20.70
N ALA A 148 -9.55 -22.75 -19.87
CA ALA A 148 -10.74 -23.59 -19.68
C ALA A 148 -11.82 -23.36 -20.76
N GLY A 149 -11.76 -22.23 -21.45
CA GLY A 149 -12.81 -21.81 -22.37
C GLY A 149 -14.06 -21.28 -21.65
N VAL A 150 -15.03 -20.86 -22.44
CA VAL A 150 -16.36 -20.46 -21.96
C VAL A 150 -17.39 -21.38 -22.59
N THR A 151 -18.16 -22.05 -21.76
CA THR A 151 -19.31 -22.80 -22.25
C THR A 151 -20.43 -21.81 -22.57
N VAL A 152 -20.64 -21.56 -23.86
CA VAL A 152 -21.78 -20.76 -24.31
C VAL A 152 -22.93 -21.73 -24.64
N PRO A 153 -24.08 -21.60 -23.97
CA PRO A 153 -25.25 -22.40 -24.37
C PRO A 153 -25.63 -21.98 -25.79
N MET A 154 -25.52 -22.94 -26.71
CA MET A 154 -26.02 -22.73 -28.07
C MET A 154 -27.54 -22.95 -28.07
N ASP A 155 -28.26 -22.07 -28.74
CA ASP A 155 -29.70 -22.17 -28.92
C ASP A 155 -29.98 -23.24 -30.04
N THR A 156 -29.74 -24.51 -29.69
CA THR A 156 -29.83 -25.65 -30.56
C THR A 156 -30.37 -26.87 -29.78
N ASN A 157 -30.98 -27.81 -30.48
CA ASN A 157 -31.44 -29.08 -29.92
C ASN A 157 -30.40 -30.22 -30.11
N VAL A 158 -29.17 -29.87 -30.47
CA VAL A 158 -28.07 -30.82 -30.69
C VAL A 158 -27.35 -31.12 -29.37
N ILE A 159 -27.12 -32.39 -29.09
CA ILE A 159 -26.40 -32.88 -27.93
C ILE A 159 -24.90 -32.66 -28.13
N GLY A 160 -24.26 -31.90 -27.24
CA GLY A 160 -22.82 -31.61 -27.32
C GLY A 160 -21.96 -32.79 -26.90
N GLN A 161 -22.25 -33.38 -25.74
CA GLN A 161 -21.51 -34.51 -25.18
C GLN A 161 -22.44 -35.40 -24.33
N VAL A 162 -22.16 -36.68 -24.32
CA VAL A 162 -22.86 -37.69 -23.50
C VAL A 162 -21.84 -38.33 -22.56
N ASP A 163 -22.12 -38.34 -21.26
CA ASP A 163 -21.24 -38.95 -20.27
C ASP A 163 -21.26 -40.48 -20.39
N GLU A 164 -20.08 -41.08 -20.36
CA GLU A 164 -19.94 -42.54 -20.40
C GLU A 164 -20.66 -43.20 -19.23
N GLY A 165 -21.47 -44.23 -19.51
CA GLY A 165 -22.22 -44.95 -18.49
C GLY A 165 -23.52 -44.27 -18.04
N SER A 166 -23.87 -43.09 -18.56
CA SER A 166 -25.15 -42.42 -18.35
C SER A 166 -26.33 -43.21 -18.93
N ILE A 167 -27.54 -42.85 -18.54
CA ILE A 167 -28.77 -43.43 -19.08
C ILE A 167 -28.89 -43.13 -20.60
N ALA A 168 -28.49 -41.91 -20.99
CA ALA A 168 -28.46 -41.48 -22.38
C ALA A 168 -27.50 -42.32 -23.22
N ALA A 169 -26.28 -42.57 -22.74
CA ALA A 169 -25.31 -43.43 -23.40
C ALA A 169 -25.84 -44.91 -23.54
N LYS A 170 -26.49 -45.42 -22.50
CA LYS A 170 -27.11 -46.75 -22.52
C LYS A 170 -28.29 -46.82 -23.49
N ALA A 171 -28.97 -45.73 -23.73
CA ALA A 171 -30.06 -45.62 -24.71
C ALA A 171 -29.54 -45.42 -26.15
N GLY A 172 -28.20 -45.34 -26.36
CA GLY A 172 -27.61 -45.21 -27.68
C GLY A 172 -27.57 -43.75 -28.18
N ILE A 173 -27.74 -42.78 -27.30
CA ILE A 173 -27.60 -41.34 -27.65
C ILE A 173 -26.13 -40.98 -27.69
N GLU A 174 -25.70 -40.31 -28.76
CA GLU A 174 -24.32 -39.89 -28.98
C GLU A 174 -24.19 -38.35 -29.05
N GLY A 175 -23.00 -37.84 -28.83
CA GLY A 175 -22.71 -36.42 -29.07
C GLY A 175 -22.84 -36.07 -30.56
N GLY A 176 -23.59 -35.03 -30.88
CA GLY A 176 -23.94 -34.63 -32.23
C GLY A 176 -25.37 -35.02 -32.65
N ASP A 177 -26.06 -35.86 -31.88
CA ASP A 177 -27.47 -36.15 -32.12
C ASP A 177 -28.37 -34.94 -31.87
N ALA A 178 -29.43 -34.78 -32.64
CA ALA A 178 -30.45 -33.75 -32.45
C ALA A 178 -31.72 -34.33 -31.87
N ILE A 179 -32.20 -33.74 -30.77
CA ILE A 179 -33.50 -34.11 -30.21
C ILE A 179 -34.60 -33.39 -30.96
N LEU A 180 -35.33 -34.09 -31.78
CA LEU A 180 -36.39 -33.52 -32.62
C LEU A 180 -37.72 -33.39 -31.87
N SER A 181 -37.98 -34.31 -30.96
CA SER A 181 -39.21 -34.30 -30.15
C SER A 181 -39.05 -35.07 -28.86
N VAL A 182 -39.76 -34.67 -27.82
CA VAL A 182 -39.90 -35.34 -26.53
C VAL A 182 -41.41 -35.54 -26.30
N ASP A 183 -41.84 -36.78 -26.14
CA ASP A 183 -43.25 -37.16 -25.91
C ASP A 183 -44.24 -36.56 -26.93
N GLY A 184 -43.80 -36.43 -28.20
CA GLY A 184 -44.58 -35.86 -29.28
C GLY A 184 -44.57 -34.33 -29.36
N VAL A 185 -43.90 -33.64 -28.44
CA VAL A 185 -43.67 -32.20 -28.50
C VAL A 185 -42.43 -31.92 -29.32
N SER A 186 -42.53 -31.13 -30.38
CA SER A 186 -41.41 -30.76 -31.22
C SER A 186 -40.44 -29.81 -30.47
N CYS A 187 -39.16 -30.11 -30.56
CA CYS A 187 -38.09 -29.33 -29.90
C CYS A 187 -37.15 -28.80 -30.96
N SER A 188 -36.94 -27.48 -30.98
CA SER A 188 -36.03 -26.79 -31.89
C SER A 188 -34.83 -26.18 -31.15
N THR A 189 -35.00 -25.95 -29.87
CA THR A 189 -33.98 -25.39 -28.98
C THR A 189 -33.76 -26.27 -27.77
N TRP A 190 -32.65 -26.10 -27.05
CA TRP A 190 -32.39 -26.83 -25.82
C TRP A 190 -33.40 -26.49 -24.71
N MET A 191 -33.95 -25.28 -24.73
CA MET A 191 -34.96 -24.85 -23.80
C MET A 191 -36.27 -25.64 -24.04
N ASP A 192 -36.64 -25.86 -25.29
CA ASP A 192 -37.82 -26.69 -25.64
C ASP A 192 -37.67 -28.11 -25.11
N VAL A 193 -36.47 -28.69 -25.25
CA VAL A 193 -36.17 -30.04 -24.73
C VAL A 193 -36.34 -30.09 -23.22
N TYR A 194 -35.77 -29.08 -22.52
CA TYR A 194 -35.84 -28.96 -21.06
C TYR A 194 -37.28 -28.82 -20.56
N ASP A 195 -38.05 -27.94 -21.20
CA ASP A 195 -39.48 -27.72 -20.88
C ASP A 195 -40.34 -28.95 -21.17
N ALA A 196 -40.03 -29.69 -22.23
CA ALA A 196 -40.76 -30.91 -22.57
C ALA A 196 -40.50 -32.04 -21.56
N ILE A 197 -39.24 -32.24 -21.16
CA ILE A 197 -38.85 -33.23 -20.13
C ILE A 197 -39.46 -32.86 -18.76
N GLY A 198 -39.50 -31.55 -18.39
CA GLY A 198 -40.08 -31.11 -17.13
C GLY A 198 -41.60 -31.27 -17.03
N LYS A 199 -42.30 -31.52 -18.14
CA LYS A 199 -43.75 -31.72 -18.23
C LYS A 199 -44.15 -33.19 -18.42
N ALA A 200 -43.19 -34.06 -18.74
CA ALA A 200 -43.37 -35.47 -18.89
C ALA A 200 -43.34 -36.20 -17.53
#